data_c31ae9324fb5aebb3e8a4d6cc2081d31
#
_entry.id   c31ae9324fb5aebb3e8a4d6cc2081d31
#
_cell.length_a   1.000
_cell.length_b   1.000
_cell.length_c   1.000
_cell.angle_alpha   90.00
_cell.angle_beta   90.00
_cell.angle_gamma   90.00
#
_symmetry.space_group_name_H-M   'P 1'
#
loop_
_entity.id
_entity.type
_entity.pdbx_description
1 polymer ?
#
loop_
_entity_poly.entity_id
_entity_poly.type
_entity_poly.pdbx_seq_one_letter_code
_entity_poly.pdbx_strand_id
1 'polypeptide(L)' 'MSNTYEIPYWNKYTLSIEEAAGYFRIGECKLRKIITENPTADFILWNGNHMQIKRKKFEEFIDRQGAI' A
#
# COMPACT_ATOMS: atom_id res chain seq x y z
N MET A 1 -16.20 12.23 -15.03
CA MET A 1 -15.66 13.54 -14.79
C MET A 1 -14.15 13.51 -14.81
N SER A 2 -13.59 14.46 -15.46
CA SER A 2 -12.14 14.54 -15.47
C SER A 2 -11.62 14.94 -14.09
N ASN A 3 -10.59 14.30 -13.66
CA ASN A 3 -9.94 14.63 -12.39
C ASN A 3 -8.56 15.18 -12.72
N THR A 4 -8.47 16.50 -12.74
CA THR A 4 -7.20 17.16 -13.07
C THR A 4 -6.16 16.95 -12.00
N TYR A 5 -6.57 16.44 -10.83
CA TYR A 5 -5.65 16.19 -9.72
C TYR A 5 -5.30 14.73 -9.58
N GLU A 6 -5.73 13.91 -10.53
CA GLU A 6 -5.44 12.50 -10.48
C GLU A 6 -3.94 12.28 -10.65
N ILE A 7 -3.38 11.47 -9.76
CA ILE A 7 -1.95 11.18 -9.75
C ILE A 7 -1.77 9.69 -10.04
N PRO A 8 -0.87 9.33 -10.96
CA PRO A 8 -0.61 7.91 -11.21
C PRO A 8 -0.14 7.21 -9.94
N TYR A 9 -0.45 5.93 -9.83
CA TYR A 9 -0.12 5.15 -8.63
C TYR A 9 1.35 5.25 -8.27
N TRP A 10 2.23 5.20 -9.27
CA TRP A 10 3.67 5.20 -9.04
C TRP A 10 4.19 6.55 -8.54
N ASN A 11 3.36 7.57 -8.56
CA ASN A 11 3.73 8.89 -8.06
C ASN A 11 3.03 9.23 -6.74
N LYS A 12 2.13 8.36 -6.26
CA LYS A 12 1.42 8.65 -5.02
C LYS A 12 2.30 8.32 -3.83
N TYR A 13 2.18 9.15 -2.80
CA TYR A 13 2.87 8.89 -1.54
C TYR A 13 2.26 7.70 -0.82
N THR A 14 0.94 7.63 -0.80
CA THR A 14 0.23 6.52 -0.17
C THR A 14 -0.74 5.91 -1.17
N LEU A 15 -1.06 4.63 -0.94
CA LEU A 15 -1.98 3.88 -1.78
C LEU A 15 -3.06 3.27 -0.91
N SER A 16 -4.27 3.18 -1.46
CA SER A 16 -5.31 2.37 -0.82
C SER A 16 -4.94 0.90 -0.97
N ILE A 17 -5.70 0.03 -0.28
CA ILE A 17 -5.48 -1.41 -0.41
C ILE A 17 -5.63 -1.84 -1.86
N GLU A 18 -6.68 -1.36 -2.54
CA GLU A 18 -6.92 -1.73 -3.92
C GLU A 18 -5.81 -1.27 -4.85
N GLU A 19 -5.36 -0.03 -4.65
CA GLU A 19 -4.28 0.51 -5.46
C GLU A 19 -2.98 -0.25 -5.22
N ALA A 20 -2.70 -0.56 -3.96
CA ALA A 20 -1.49 -1.31 -3.61
C ALA A 20 -1.52 -2.70 -4.20
N ALA A 21 -2.68 -3.36 -4.16
CA ALA A 21 -2.82 -4.69 -4.74
C ALA A 21 -2.45 -4.68 -6.22
N GLY A 22 -2.93 -3.67 -6.95
CA GLY A 22 -2.60 -3.55 -8.36
C GLY A 22 -1.14 -3.19 -8.59
N TYR A 23 -0.64 -2.23 -7.82
CA TYR A 23 0.72 -1.73 -8.01
C TYR A 23 1.77 -2.79 -7.68
N PHE A 24 1.59 -3.51 -6.57
CA PHE A 24 2.55 -4.51 -6.13
C PHE A 24 2.23 -5.91 -6.66
N ARG A 25 1.08 -6.06 -7.31
CA ARG A 25 0.65 -7.34 -7.87
C ARG A 25 0.52 -8.41 -6.79
N ILE A 26 -0.06 -8.01 -5.67
CA ILE A 26 -0.33 -8.89 -4.54
C ILE A 26 -1.84 -8.87 -4.33
N GLY A 27 -2.45 -10.04 -4.11
CA GLY A 27 -3.88 -10.10 -3.87
C GLY A 27 -4.29 -9.30 -2.63
N GLU A 28 -5.50 -8.73 -2.66
CA GLU A 28 -5.96 -7.92 -1.53
C GLU A 28 -6.01 -8.72 -0.23
N CYS A 29 -6.45 -9.97 -0.30
CA CYS A 29 -6.50 -10.81 0.89
C CYS A 29 -5.13 -10.99 1.52
N LYS A 30 -4.13 -11.23 0.68
CA LYS A 30 -2.76 -11.38 1.16
C LYS A 30 -2.24 -10.06 1.74
N LEU A 31 -2.55 -8.93 1.09
CA LEU A 31 -2.17 -7.62 1.59
C LEU A 31 -2.77 -7.38 2.97
N ARG A 32 -4.06 -7.67 3.13
CA ARG A 32 -4.72 -7.47 4.41
C ARG A 32 -4.09 -8.34 5.49
N LYS A 33 -3.69 -9.55 5.13
CA LYS A 33 -3.02 -10.44 6.07
C LYS A 33 -1.67 -9.86 6.49
N ILE A 34 -0.89 -9.36 5.54
CA ILE A 34 0.40 -8.73 5.84
C ILE A 34 0.22 -7.57 6.80
N ILE A 35 -0.78 -6.73 6.55
CA ILE A 35 -1.05 -5.58 7.40
C ILE A 35 -1.46 -6.03 8.80
N THR A 36 -2.31 -7.04 8.88
CA THR A 36 -2.76 -7.56 10.17
C THR A 36 -1.61 -8.14 10.97
N GLU A 37 -0.66 -8.77 10.31
CA GLU A 37 0.49 -9.37 10.97
C GLU A 37 1.57 -8.35 11.32
N ASN A 38 1.48 -7.15 10.77
CA ASN A 38 2.46 -6.09 11.00
C ASN A 38 1.78 -4.78 11.35
N PRO A 39 1.01 -4.75 12.44
CA PRO A 39 0.15 -3.60 12.75
C PRO A 39 0.91 -2.31 13.06
N THR A 40 2.18 -2.43 13.45
CA THR A 40 2.98 -1.25 13.78
C THR A 40 4.04 -0.96 12.73
N ALA A 41 3.92 -1.56 11.55
CA ALA A 41 4.90 -1.37 10.49
C ALA A 41 4.87 0.08 10.00
N ASP A 42 6.04 0.57 9.58
CA ASP A 42 6.17 1.95 9.15
C ASP A 42 5.56 2.22 7.78
N PHE A 43 5.16 1.18 7.05
CA PHE A 43 4.49 1.38 5.77
C PHE A 43 2.99 1.62 5.91
N ILE A 44 2.44 1.57 7.12
CA ILE A 44 1.02 1.78 7.34
C ILE A 44 0.79 3.21 7.81
N LEU A 45 -0.15 3.89 7.18
CA LEU A 45 -0.55 5.23 7.57
C LEU A 45 -2.04 5.24 7.83
N TRP A 46 -2.43 5.69 9.01
CA TRP A 46 -3.84 5.88 9.34
C TRP A 46 -4.24 7.32 9.09
N ASN A 47 -5.27 7.50 8.28
CA ASN A 47 -5.83 8.82 8.01
C ASN A 47 -7.28 8.77 8.49
N GLY A 48 -7.48 9.14 9.75
CA GLY A 48 -8.78 8.94 10.37
C GLY A 48 -9.07 7.46 10.51
N ASN A 49 -10.18 7.03 9.91
CA ASN A 49 -10.56 5.63 9.92
C ASN A 49 -10.05 4.89 8.68
N HIS A 50 -9.32 5.59 7.81
CA HIS A 50 -8.86 4.99 6.57
C HIS A 50 -7.40 4.61 6.69
N MET A 51 -7.11 3.36 6.37
CA MET A 51 -5.75 2.86 6.36
C MET A 51 -5.19 2.97 4.95
N GLN A 52 -3.97 3.48 4.85
CA GLN A 52 -3.29 3.61 3.58
C GLN A 52 -1.90 3.03 3.70
N ILE A 53 -1.32 2.67 2.57
CA ILE A 53 0.00 2.08 2.53
C ILE A 53 0.97 3.10 1.96
N LYS A 54 2.04 3.38 2.70
CA LYS A 54 3.11 4.25 2.20
C LYS A 54 3.88 3.48 1.15
N ARG A 55 3.77 3.93 -0.10
CA ARG A 55 4.26 3.17 -1.24
C ARG A 55 5.75 2.82 -1.13
N LYS A 56 6.58 3.81 -0.87
CA LYS A 56 8.02 3.58 -0.84
C LYS A 56 8.42 2.70 0.34
N LYS A 57 7.78 2.88 1.49
CA LYS A 57 8.09 2.06 2.65
C LYS A 57 7.69 0.61 2.43
N PHE A 58 6.56 0.39 1.77
CA PHE A 58 6.14 -0.96 1.46
C PHE A 58 7.05 -1.59 0.41
N GLU A 59 7.55 -0.79 -0.53
CA GLU A 59 8.56 -1.28 -1.47
C GLU A 59 9.78 -1.81 -0.74
N GLU A 60 10.24 -1.07 0.26
CA GLU A 60 11.39 -1.51 1.06
C GLU A 60 11.07 -2.81 1.82
N PHE A 61 9.85 -2.91 2.34
CA PHE A 61 9.44 -4.13 3.02
C PHE A 61 9.47 -5.32 2.08
N ILE A 62 8.89 -5.16 0.89
CA ILE A 62 8.85 -6.21 -0.11
C ILE A 62 10.26 -6.59 -0.56
N ASP A 63 11.13 -5.61 -0.71
CA ASP A 63 12.51 -5.86 -1.17
C ASP A 63 13.27 -6.76 -0.21
N ARG A 64 12.87 -6.77 1.06
CA ARG A 64 13.53 -7.61 2.05
C ARG A 64 12.94 -9.02 2.12
N GLN A 65 11.86 -9.27 1.38
CA GLN A 65 11.19 -10.56 1.39
C GLN A 65 11.70 -11.42 0.24
N GLY A 66 12.00 -12.68 0.52
CA GLY A 66 12.33 -13.62 -0.56
C GLY A 66 11.06 -14.12 -1.23
N ALA A 67 9.95 -14.13 -0.50
CA ALA A 67 8.66 -14.54 -1.02
C ALA A 67 7.57 -13.92 -0.17
N ILE A 68 6.44 -13.75 -0.77
CA ILE A 68 5.25 -13.20 -0.08
C ILE A 68 4.13 -14.23 -0.08
#